data_496d4b61c8ac1001c574d19d5271db86
#
_entry.id   496d4b61c8ac1001c574d19d5271db86
#
_cell.length_a   1.000
_cell.length_b   1.000
_cell.length_c   1.000
_cell.angle_alpha   90.00
_cell.angle_beta   90.00
_cell.angle_gamma   90.00
#
_symmetry.space_group_name_H-M   'P 1'
#
loop_
_entity.id
_entity.type
_entity.pdbx_description
1 polymer ?
#
loop_
_entity_poly.entity_id
_entity_poly.type
_entity_poly.pdbx_seq_one_letter_code
_entity_poly.pdbx_strand_id
1 'polypeptide(L)'
;MSEPIKNRYDFVILFDVENGNPNGDPDAGNMPRIDPETNHGIVTDVCLKRKIRNFVETACEDQPGYRIYIKDNVPLNKSDREAFTALNVDEKKLNKKDHPDPVSYTHLRAHETGA
;
A
#
# COMPACT_ATOMS: atom_id res chain seq x y z
N MET A 1 -0.55 -18.88 10.67
CA MET A 1 -0.19 -17.47 10.74
C MET A 1 1.08 -17.24 9.92
N SER A 2 1.03 -16.34 8.98
CA SER A 2 2.23 -16.00 8.21
C SER A 2 3.24 -15.26 9.09
N GLU A 3 4.51 -15.58 8.95
CA GLU A 3 5.56 -14.83 9.65
C GLU A 3 5.76 -13.45 9.02
N PRO A 4 6.15 -12.42 9.82
CA PRO A 4 6.53 -11.13 9.28
C PRO A 4 7.71 -11.24 8.33
N ILE A 5 7.76 -10.35 7.34
CA ILE A 5 8.90 -10.26 6.43
C ILE A 5 10.14 -9.86 7.23
N LYS A 6 11.19 -10.65 7.13
CA LYS A 6 12.46 -10.42 7.85
C LYS A 6 13.55 -9.82 6.96
N ASN A 7 13.35 -9.84 5.66
CA ASN A 7 14.31 -9.39 4.68
C ASN A 7 13.78 -8.18 3.89
N ARG A 8 14.69 -7.37 3.42
CA ARG A 8 14.40 -6.39 2.38
C ARG A 8 14.41 -7.07 1.02
N TYR A 9 13.46 -6.71 0.18
CA TYR A 9 13.37 -7.18 -1.20
C TYR A 9 13.37 -5.98 -2.14
N ASP A 10 14.26 -6.03 -3.12
CA ASP A 10 14.25 -5.10 -4.24
C ASP A 10 13.79 -5.87 -5.48
N PHE A 11 12.87 -5.32 -6.24
CA PHE A 11 12.31 -5.99 -7.41
C PHE A 11 12.06 -5.00 -8.53
N VAL A 12 12.00 -5.54 -9.77
CA VAL A 12 11.70 -4.77 -10.96
C VAL A 12 10.44 -5.36 -11.60
N ILE A 13 9.50 -4.48 -11.93
CA ILE A 13 8.31 -4.84 -12.70
C ILE A 13 8.47 -4.25 -14.10
N LEU A 14 8.42 -5.11 -15.10
CA LEU A 14 8.37 -4.70 -16.51
C LEU A 14 6.93 -4.84 -17.01
N PHE A 15 6.43 -3.80 -17.63
CA PHE A 15 5.09 -3.82 -18.21
C PHE A 15 5.06 -2.94 -19.47
N ASP A 16 4.12 -3.21 -20.34
CA ASP A 16 3.82 -2.39 -21.50
C ASP A 16 2.35 -1.99 -21.48
N VAL A 17 2.02 -0.97 -22.24
CA VAL A 17 0.66 -0.48 -22.38
C VAL A 17 0.38 -0.24 -23.86
N GLU A 18 -0.61 -0.92 -24.40
CA GLU A 18 -1.07 -0.74 -25.76
C GLU A 18 -2.44 -0.07 -25.74
N ASN A 19 -2.58 1.05 -26.46
CA ASN A 19 -3.82 1.81 -26.58
C ASN A 19 -4.48 2.18 -25.25
N GLY A 20 -3.68 2.43 -24.20
CA GLY A 20 -4.17 2.72 -22.86
C GLY A 20 -3.55 3.97 -22.25
N ASN A 21 -4.16 4.45 -21.17
CA ASN A 21 -3.68 5.57 -20.38
C ASN A 21 -3.44 5.10 -18.93
N PRO A 22 -2.23 4.62 -18.62
CA PRO A 22 -1.95 4.08 -17.30
C PRO A 22 -1.89 5.14 -16.20
N ASN A 23 -1.57 6.39 -16.57
CA ASN A 23 -1.48 7.49 -15.62
C ASN A 23 -1.89 8.80 -16.29
N GLY A 24 -3.11 9.22 -16.07
CA GLY A 24 -3.61 10.50 -16.56
C GLY A 24 -3.00 11.68 -15.84
N ASP A 25 -2.85 12.79 -16.56
CA ASP A 25 -2.41 14.06 -16.01
C ASP A 25 -3.61 14.99 -15.86
N PRO A 26 -4.05 15.29 -14.61
CA PRO A 26 -5.19 16.16 -14.39
C PRO A 26 -4.97 17.60 -14.87
N ASP A 27 -3.71 18.06 -14.92
CA ASP A 27 -3.34 19.40 -15.40
C ASP A 27 -3.35 19.49 -16.93
N ALA A 28 -3.38 18.36 -17.62
CA ALA A 28 -3.39 18.26 -19.08
C ALA A 28 -4.65 17.59 -19.62
N GLY A 29 -5.81 17.83 -19.01
CA GLY A 29 -7.08 17.26 -19.44
C GLY A 29 -7.15 15.74 -19.35
N ASN A 30 -6.46 15.16 -18.39
CA ASN A 30 -6.37 13.73 -18.17
C ASN A 30 -5.71 12.94 -19.31
N MET A 31 -4.91 13.60 -20.13
CA MET A 31 -4.06 12.95 -21.12
C MET A 31 -2.94 12.14 -20.44
N PRO A 32 -2.35 11.16 -21.12
CA PRO A 32 -1.20 10.44 -20.59
C PRO A 32 -0.09 11.38 -20.13
N ARG A 33 0.46 11.10 -18.96
CA ARG A 33 1.56 11.90 -18.39
C ARG A 33 2.85 11.64 -19.16
N ILE A 34 3.46 12.69 -19.65
CA ILE A 34 4.63 12.64 -20.53
C ILE A 34 5.74 13.53 -19.97
N ASP A 35 6.97 13.05 -20.05
CA ASP A 35 8.15 13.87 -19.81
C ASP A 35 8.38 14.80 -21.02
N PRO A 36 8.32 16.13 -20.83
CA PRO A 36 8.46 17.05 -21.94
C PRO A 36 9.84 17.06 -22.58
N GLU A 37 10.89 16.63 -21.87
CA GLU A 37 12.27 16.61 -22.39
C GLU A 37 12.52 15.38 -23.26
N THR A 38 12.05 14.20 -22.84
CA THR A 38 12.33 12.94 -23.51
C THR A 38 11.16 12.43 -24.33
N ASN A 39 9.97 12.99 -24.14
CA ASN A 39 8.70 12.54 -24.72
C ASN A 39 8.32 11.10 -24.31
N HIS A 40 8.89 10.60 -23.22
CA HIS A 40 8.53 9.29 -22.67
C HIS A 40 7.27 9.39 -21.80
N GLY A 41 6.44 8.37 -21.86
CA GLY A 41 5.33 8.22 -20.92
C GLY A 41 5.83 7.99 -19.50
N ILE A 42 5.15 8.60 -18.53
CA ILE A 42 5.49 8.49 -17.12
C ILE A 42 4.35 7.82 -16.38
N VAL A 43 4.68 6.83 -15.56
CA VAL A 43 3.79 6.28 -14.55
C VAL A 43 4.42 6.52 -13.19
N THR A 44 3.71 7.28 -12.34
CA THR A 44 4.23 7.63 -11.02
C THR A 44 4.14 6.44 -10.05
N ASP A 45 4.98 6.46 -9.03
CA ASP A 45 4.95 5.45 -7.97
C ASP A 45 3.61 5.42 -7.22
N VAL A 46 3.02 6.59 -6.96
CA VAL A 46 1.71 6.67 -6.31
C VAL A 46 0.61 6.06 -7.18
N CYS A 47 0.71 6.22 -8.49
CA CYS A 47 -0.22 5.56 -9.42
C CYS A 47 -0.12 4.04 -9.34
N LEU A 48 1.09 3.50 -9.35
CA LEU A 48 1.32 2.05 -9.20
C LEU A 48 0.84 1.54 -7.84
N LYS A 49 1.15 2.24 -6.77
CA LYS A 49 0.69 1.89 -5.42
C LYS A 49 -0.84 1.87 -5.33
N ARG A 50 -1.51 2.85 -5.93
CA ARG A 50 -2.98 2.87 -5.98
C ARG A 50 -3.55 1.67 -6.74
N LYS A 51 -2.93 1.27 -7.84
CA LYS A 51 -3.35 0.08 -8.60
C LYS A 51 -3.21 -1.21 -7.79
N ILE A 52 -2.14 -1.33 -7.02
CA ILE A 52 -1.94 -2.47 -6.12
C ILE A 52 -3.02 -2.49 -5.03
N ARG A 53 -3.31 -1.35 -4.41
CA ARG A 53 -4.41 -1.24 -3.43
C ARG A 53 -5.76 -1.61 -4.04
N ASN A 54 -6.06 -1.10 -5.21
CA ASN A 54 -7.31 -1.41 -5.91
C ASN A 54 -7.43 -2.90 -6.21
N PHE A 55 -6.34 -3.55 -6.59
CA PHE A 55 -6.31 -4.99 -6.81
C PHE A 55 -6.60 -5.76 -5.51
N VAL A 56 -5.95 -5.41 -4.41
CA VAL A 56 -6.19 -6.03 -3.11
C VAL A 56 -7.64 -5.83 -2.68
N GLU A 57 -8.16 -4.63 -2.85
CA GLU A 57 -9.53 -4.30 -2.47
C GLU A 57 -10.57 -5.05 -3.30
N THR A 58 -10.34 -5.21 -4.59
CA THR A 58 -11.29 -5.82 -5.52
C THR A 58 -11.18 -7.34 -5.56
N ALA A 59 -9.96 -7.87 -5.61
CA ALA A 59 -9.73 -9.29 -5.84
C ALA A 59 -9.43 -10.09 -4.56
N CYS A 60 -8.94 -9.44 -3.52
CA CYS A 60 -8.46 -10.09 -2.31
C CYS A 60 -9.21 -9.64 -1.04
N GLU A 61 -10.32 -8.93 -1.17
CA GLU A 61 -11.05 -8.34 -0.04
C GLU A 61 -11.44 -9.38 1.02
N ASP A 62 -11.93 -10.52 0.56
CA ASP A 62 -12.40 -11.59 1.44
C ASP A 62 -11.32 -12.61 1.79
N GLN A 63 -10.10 -12.42 1.31
CA GLN A 63 -9.03 -13.36 1.57
C GLN A 63 -8.28 -13.00 2.84
N PRO A 64 -8.07 -13.95 3.78
CA PRO A 64 -7.27 -13.69 4.97
C PRO A 64 -5.81 -13.39 4.60
N GLY A 65 -5.21 -12.44 5.28
CA GLY A 65 -3.83 -12.01 5.04
C GLY A 65 -3.66 -10.84 4.09
N TYR A 66 -4.72 -10.41 3.43
CA TYR A 66 -4.72 -9.23 2.56
C TYR A 66 -5.45 -8.08 3.25
N ARG A 67 -4.71 -7.03 3.59
CA ARG A 67 -5.26 -5.84 4.27
C ARG A 67 -4.59 -4.59 3.75
N ILE A 68 -5.37 -3.53 3.63
CA ILE A 68 -4.90 -2.18 3.32
C ILE A 68 -4.97 -1.36 4.61
N TYR A 69 -3.84 -0.78 5.02
CA TYR A 69 -3.76 0.00 6.25
C TYR A 69 -4.52 1.33 6.14
N ILE A 70 -4.27 2.08 5.05
CA ILE A 70 -4.96 3.35 4.81
C ILE A 70 -6.00 3.16 3.71
N LYS A 71 -7.27 3.32 4.07
CA LYS A 71 -8.42 3.30 3.16
C LYS A 71 -9.17 4.61 3.25
N ASP A 72 -9.83 4.98 2.16
CA ASP A 72 -10.74 6.12 2.15
C ASP A 72 -11.87 5.92 3.15
N ASN A 73 -12.22 6.97 3.88
CA ASN A 73 -13.30 7.00 4.86
C ASN A 73 -13.17 5.98 6.02
N VAL A 74 -11.98 5.44 6.24
CA VAL A 74 -11.71 4.53 7.37
C VAL A 74 -10.69 5.18 8.31
N PRO A 75 -11.04 5.41 9.58
CA PRO A 75 -10.08 5.92 10.56
C PRO A 75 -8.90 4.97 10.76
N LEU A 76 -7.70 5.51 10.88
CA LEU A 76 -6.49 4.71 11.13
C LEU A 76 -6.59 3.87 12.40
N ASN A 77 -7.24 4.39 13.44
CA ASN A 77 -7.46 3.66 14.69
C ASN A 77 -8.21 2.34 14.49
N LYS A 78 -9.06 2.25 13.48
CA LYS A 78 -9.76 1.01 13.15
C LYS A 78 -8.78 -0.02 12.61
N SER A 79 -7.91 0.37 11.69
CA SER A 79 -6.87 -0.50 11.15
C SER A 79 -5.88 -0.96 12.22
N ASP A 80 -5.51 -0.07 13.13
CA ASP A 80 -4.65 -0.40 14.26
C ASP A 80 -5.32 -1.44 15.18
N ARG A 81 -6.60 -1.27 15.51
CA ARG A 81 -7.36 -2.24 16.32
C ARG A 81 -7.48 -3.59 15.64
N GLU A 82 -7.71 -3.62 14.34
CA GLU A 82 -7.76 -4.87 13.58
C GLU A 82 -6.42 -5.60 13.64
N ALA A 83 -5.30 -4.86 13.52
CA ALA A 83 -3.96 -5.42 13.64
C ALA A 83 -3.71 -5.99 15.05
N PHE A 84 -4.05 -5.27 16.10
CA PHE A 84 -3.92 -5.74 17.48
C PHE A 84 -4.78 -6.98 17.74
N THR A 85 -5.99 -6.99 17.24
CA THR A 85 -6.88 -8.16 17.36
C THR A 85 -6.31 -9.37 16.62
N ALA A 86 -5.76 -9.19 15.43
CA ALA A 86 -5.16 -10.26 14.66
C ALA A 86 -3.92 -10.85 15.33
N LEU A 87 -3.18 -10.04 16.08
CA LEU A 87 -1.99 -10.46 16.82
C LEU A 87 -2.31 -10.94 18.25
N ASN A 88 -3.59 -10.96 18.66
CA ASN A 88 -4.04 -11.27 20.02
C ASN A 88 -3.40 -10.39 21.10
N VAL A 89 -3.22 -9.12 20.81
CA VAL A 89 -2.62 -8.14 21.71
C VAL A 89 -3.69 -7.20 22.23
N ASP A 90 -3.66 -6.92 23.54
CA ASP A 90 -4.55 -5.95 24.15
C ASP A 90 -3.96 -4.54 24.03
N GLU A 91 -4.61 -3.70 23.23
CA GLU A 91 -4.22 -2.31 22.99
C GLU A 91 -4.06 -1.50 24.29
N LYS A 92 -4.87 -1.79 25.30
CA LYS A 92 -4.85 -1.09 26.60
C LYS A 92 -3.64 -1.41 27.46
N LYS A 93 -2.97 -2.52 27.20
CA LYS A 93 -1.79 -2.97 27.94
C LYS A 93 -0.49 -2.52 27.31
N LEU A 94 -0.56 -1.88 26.14
CA LEU A 94 0.62 -1.41 25.43
C LEU A 94 1.03 -0.03 25.95
N ASN A 95 2.12 0.00 26.67
CA ASN A 95 2.86 1.23 26.86
C ASN A 95 3.60 1.57 25.56
N LYS A 96 3.68 2.85 25.23
CA LYS A 96 4.39 3.35 24.05
C LYS A 96 5.83 2.83 23.88
N LYS A 97 6.39 2.21 24.92
CA LYS A 97 7.75 1.68 24.95
C LYS A 97 7.84 0.17 24.68
N ASP A 98 6.77 -0.56 24.88
CA ASP A 98 6.76 -2.02 24.79
C ASP A 98 5.82 -2.49 23.68
N HIS A 99 6.30 -2.42 22.43
CA HIS A 99 5.63 -3.05 21.32
C HIS A 99 5.92 -4.55 21.32
N PRO A 100 4.92 -5.42 21.52
CA PRO A 100 5.14 -6.88 21.58
C PRO A 100 5.54 -7.46 20.21
N ASP A 101 5.15 -6.84 19.12
CA ASP A 101 5.59 -7.20 17.78
C ASP A 101 5.79 -5.93 16.93
N PRO A 102 6.88 -5.21 17.16
CA PRO A 102 7.14 -3.98 16.43
C PRO A 102 7.34 -4.20 14.93
N VAL A 103 7.73 -5.40 14.51
CA VAL A 103 7.98 -5.71 13.10
C VAL A 103 6.68 -5.78 12.31
N SER A 104 5.69 -6.51 12.80
CA SER A 104 4.37 -6.61 12.13
C SER A 104 3.67 -5.25 12.07
N TYR A 105 3.71 -4.49 13.15
CA TYR A 105 3.11 -3.16 13.20
C TYR A 105 3.83 -2.19 12.25
N THR A 106 5.16 -2.22 12.21
CA THR A 106 5.97 -1.40 11.32
C THR A 106 5.72 -1.76 9.86
N HIS A 107 5.54 -3.04 9.55
CA HIS A 107 5.20 -3.48 8.19
C HIS A 107 3.85 -2.95 7.73
N LEU A 108 2.83 -3.02 8.55
CA LEU A 108 1.52 -2.47 8.23
C LEU A 108 1.60 -0.97 7.92
N ARG A 109 2.39 -0.22 8.66
CA ARG A 109 2.58 1.21 8.42
C ARG A 109 3.52 1.50 7.25
N ALA A 110 4.57 0.73 7.09
CA ALA A 110 5.59 0.95 6.05
C ALA A 110 4.99 0.91 4.62
N HIS A 111 3.99 0.08 4.38
CA HIS A 111 3.27 0.04 3.12
C HIS A 111 2.58 1.36 2.75
N GLU A 112 2.26 2.18 3.72
CA GLU A 112 1.52 3.42 3.53
C GLU A 112 2.37 4.67 3.66
N THR A 113 3.45 4.61 4.42
CA THR A 113 4.35 5.75 4.68
C THR A 113 5.64 5.70 3.89
N GLY A 114 5.99 4.56 3.33
CA GLY A 114 7.15 4.40 2.46
C GLY A 114 6.91 5.05 1.11
N ALA A 115 7.51 6.18 0.91
CA ALA A 115 7.55 6.80 -0.41
C ALA A 115 8.64 6.16 -1.26
#